data_5280a034bed3fbae8007e09e36cbaf82
#
_entry.id   5280a034bed3fbae8007e09e36cbaf82
#
_cell.length_a   1.000
_cell.length_b   1.000
_cell.length_c   1.000
_cell.angle_alpha   90.00
_cell.angle_beta   90.00
_cell.angle_gamma   90.00
#
_symmetry.space_group_name_H-M   'P 1'
#
loop_
_entity.id
_entity.type
_entity.pdbx_description
1 polymer ?
#
loop_
_entity_poly.entity_id
_entity_poly.type
_entity_poly.pdbx_seq_one_letter_code
_entity_poly.pdbx_strand_id
1 'polypeptide(L)'
;MRRELLFDCAPDWIRAAVVEDGVLCELHSEQVGSAKATESLFCGRIEQIRPSVGAAFVNIGLNRNGFLPLDELGDAPPRCGDMLIVQGAARQETESKGLRLTARINLAGKGLVLVPGSSGAHVSKKVKDPQARAQLLEAAQALCPEGFGLIVRTASQDVTMALLEEEAQALLRQWKEAQRHAAGMTRPGVLMERLPLDRRLVRDMAGRELDRIVTNSVESAGAFAQMQRQGLIPETARIEHFAETEQLLFDAMCIETQIERALKKRVWLPCGGYLIIDRCEAMTVIDVNSGKMILGRSTEDTALRVNLEAAREVARQLRLRDVGGMVVVDFIDMALPEHREALVRALRDAAKADRAQVNVYGLTQLGLMELTRKRVHAELHRQLCAPCTYCSGTGEVLSPEEVARRALYAVRRKAISGQRGPYLVRLSPAAAQALSKRVCPPECAVYALAVPGRHAETFDIEPVDPAAGIPKGAVRLVERMEA
;
A
#
# COMPACT_ATOMS: atom_id res chain seq x y z
N MET A 1 7.02 -14.62 20.99
CA MET A 1 6.93 -14.15 19.58
C MET A 1 8.22 -13.42 19.25
N ARG A 2 9.04 -14.00 18.40
CA ARG A 2 10.32 -13.41 17.99
C ARG A 2 10.08 -12.37 16.90
N ARG A 3 10.51 -11.11 17.11
CA ARG A 3 10.33 -10.02 16.14
C ARG A 3 11.68 -9.55 15.62
N GLU A 4 11.79 -9.50 14.31
CA GLU A 4 12.98 -9.11 13.60
C GLU A 4 12.69 -7.99 12.60
N LEU A 5 13.66 -7.07 12.45
CA LEU A 5 13.67 -6.06 11.39
C LEU A 5 14.81 -6.37 10.43
N LEU A 6 14.49 -6.52 9.17
CA LEU A 6 15.48 -6.76 8.11
C LEU A 6 15.51 -5.54 7.19
N PHE A 7 16.70 -4.98 6.96
CA PHE A 7 16.89 -3.82 6.10
C PHE A 7 17.80 -4.19 4.94
N ASP A 8 17.23 -4.22 3.75
CA ASP A 8 17.93 -4.43 2.49
C ASP A 8 18.14 -3.07 1.82
N CYS A 9 19.40 -2.61 1.86
CA CYS A 9 19.80 -1.29 1.42
C CYS A 9 20.61 -1.39 0.12
N ALA A 10 20.11 -0.76 -0.93
CA ALA A 10 20.81 -0.55 -2.18
C ALA A 10 21.10 0.96 -2.39
N PRO A 11 21.94 1.35 -3.35
CA PRO A 11 22.31 2.76 -3.56
C PRO A 11 21.13 3.70 -3.82
N ASP A 12 20.07 3.21 -4.47
CA ASP A 12 18.92 3.98 -4.92
C ASP A 12 17.62 3.64 -4.18
N TRP A 13 17.60 2.62 -3.29
CA TRP A 13 16.41 2.24 -2.54
C TRP A 13 16.75 1.51 -1.24
N ILE A 14 15.81 1.58 -0.28
CA ILE A 14 15.82 0.82 0.97
C ILE A 14 14.52 0.04 1.07
N ARG A 15 14.61 -1.28 1.30
CA ARG A 15 13.48 -2.11 1.69
C ARG A 15 13.62 -2.53 3.15
N ALA A 16 12.50 -2.56 3.86
CA ALA A 16 12.47 -2.98 5.25
C ALA A 16 11.35 -3.99 5.47
N ALA A 17 11.69 -5.15 6.02
CA ALA A 17 10.75 -6.21 6.36
C ALA A 17 10.60 -6.33 7.88
N VAL A 18 9.35 -6.38 8.36
CA VAL A 18 9.02 -6.75 9.73
C VAL A 18 8.63 -8.22 9.73
N VAL A 19 9.39 -9.03 10.45
CA VAL A 19 9.24 -10.48 10.49
C VAL A 19 8.87 -10.89 11.92
N GLU A 20 7.83 -11.71 12.06
CA GLU A 20 7.37 -12.26 13.34
C GLU A 20 7.39 -13.80 13.26
N ASP A 21 8.20 -14.47 14.10
CA ASP A 21 8.41 -15.93 14.10
C ASP A 21 8.76 -16.48 12.69
N GLY A 22 9.60 -15.78 11.92
CA GLY A 22 10.00 -16.15 10.56
C GLY A 22 8.99 -15.83 9.46
N VAL A 23 7.85 -15.21 9.81
CA VAL A 23 6.79 -14.85 8.85
C VAL A 23 6.78 -13.35 8.58
N LEU A 24 6.77 -12.96 7.30
CA LEU A 24 6.70 -11.57 6.88
C LEU A 24 5.34 -10.95 7.24
N CYS A 25 5.37 -9.86 8.00
CA CYS A 25 4.17 -9.17 8.49
C CYS A 25 4.00 -7.75 7.95
N GLU A 26 5.10 -7.04 7.65
CA GLU A 26 5.06 -5.73 7.00
C GLU A 26 6.24 -5.62 6.01
N LEU A 27 6.00 -4.96 4.88
CA LEU A 27 7.03 -4.59 3.93
C LEU A 27 6.94 -3.09 3.66
N HIS A 28 8.07 -2.41 3.78
CA HIS A 28 8.21 -1.00 3.48
C HIS A 28 9.31 -0.81 2.44
N SER A 29 9.12 0.13 1.52
CA SER A 29 10.14 0.51 0.54
C SER A 29 10.22 2.02 0.40
N GLU A 30 11.43 2.52 0.17
CA GLU A 30 11.69 3.93 -0.04
C GLU A 30 12.82 4.09 -1.05
N GLN A 31 12.60 4.92 -2.06
CA GLN A 31 13.65 5.27 -3.02
C GLN A 31 14.56 6.33 -2.40
N VAL A 32 15.86 6.08 -2.40
CA VAL A 32 16.88 7.01 -1.91
C VAL A 32 16.96 8.20 -2.89
N GLY A 33 16.91 9.43 -2.35
CA GLY A 33 16.99 10.65 -3.19
C GLY A 33 15.69 11.05 -3.89
N SER A 34 14.64 10.22 -3.94
CA SER A 34 13.31 10.71 -4.28
C SER A 34 12.87 11.71 -3.21
N ALA A 35 12.20 12.77 -3.64
CA ALA A 35 11.86 13.87 -2.73
C ALA A 35 11.23 13.35 -1.44
N LYS A 36 12.02 13.28 -0.36
CA LYS A 36 11.61 12.95 1.01
C LYS A 36 10.69 14.03 1.56
N ALA A 37 9.74 14.48 0.73
CA ALA A 37 8.96 15.68 0.97
C ALA A 37 7.91 15.47 2.06
N THR A 38 7.35 14.26 2.19
CA THR A 38 6.43 13.94 3.30
C THR A 38 7.19 13.94 4.63
N GLU A 39 6.61 14.55 5.66
CA GLU A 39 7.18 14.73 7.01
C GLU A 39 8.41 15.64 7.10
N SER A 40 9.05 16.02 6.00
CA SER A 40 10.14 16.99 6.01
C SER A 40 9.64 18.41 6.31
N LEU A 41 10.49 19.22 6.97
CA LEU A 41 10.23 20.63 7.20
C LEU A 41 10.84 21.48 6.07
N PHE A 42 10.09 22.46 5.65
CA PHE A 42 10.49 23.41 4.62
C PHE A 42 10.31 24.85 5.10
N CYS A 43 11.22 25.72 4.66
CA CYS A 43 10.95 27.14 4.59
C CYS A 43 10.27 27.42 3.25
N GLY A 44 8.98 27.71 3.26
CA GLY A 44 8.18 27.91 2.05
C GLY A 44 7.83 29.35 1.84
N ARG A 45 7.65 29.78 0.58
CA ARG A 45 7.15 31.12 0.20
C ARG A 45 5.76 30.98 -0.39
N ILE A 46 4.80 31.76 0.11
CA ILE A 46 3.45 31.81 -0.46
C ILE A 46 3.52 32.49 -1.82
N GLU A 47 3.20 31.78 -2.88
CA GLU A 47 3.16 32.34 -4.24
C GLU A 47 1.75 32.76 -4.66
N GLN A 48 0.74 31.99 -4.26
CA GLN A 48 -0.64 32.27 -4.63
C GLN A 48 -1.59 31.83 -3.52
N ILE A 49 -2.60 32.65 -3.26
CA ILE A 49 -3.72 32.33 -2.37
C ILE A 49 -4.98 32.20 -3.20
N ARG A 50 -5.71 31.10 -3.02
CA ARG A 50 -6.98 30.84 -3.70
C ARG A 50 -8.09 30.56 -2.68
N PRO A 51 -8.83 31.58 -2.24
CA PRO A 51 -9.92 31.42 -1.28
C PRO A 51 -11.03 30.48 -1.77
N SER A 52 -11.30 30.47 -3.08
CA SER A 52 -12.29 29.58 -3.70
C SER A 52 -11.97 28.08 -3.55
N VAL A 53 -10.70 27.74 -3.34
CA VAL A 53 -10.22 26.37 -3.12
C VAL A 53 -9.88 26.14 -1.64
N GLY A 54 -9.92 27.20 -0.81
CA GLY A 54 -9.55 27.14 0.60
C GLY A 54 -8.05 26.88 0.83
N ALA A 55 -7.16 27.28 -0.10
CA ALA A 55 -5.76 26.92 -0.02
C ALA A 55 -4.80 28.00 -0.52
N ALA A 56 -3.57 27.98 0.00
CA ALA A 56 -2.41 28.66 -0.50
C ALA A 56 -1.48 27.70 -1.25
N PHE A 57 -0.89 28.16 -2.35
CA PHE A 57 0.16 27.46 -3.08
C PHE A 57 1.51 28.01 -2.62
N VAL A 58 2.33 27.12 -2.07
CA VAL A 58 3.58 27.46 -1.40
C VAL A 58 4.75 26.85 -2.17
N ASN A 59 5.68 27.68 -2.60
CA ASN A 59 6.96 27.24 -3.14
C ASN A 59 7.83 26.76 -1.97
N ILE A 60 8.28 25.52 -2.02
CA ILE A 60 9.11 24.87 -1.00
C ILE A 60 10.52 24.50 -1.52
N GLY A 61 10.91 25.06 -2.68
CA GLY A 61 12.18 24.75 -3.32
C GLY A 61 12.20 23.47 -4.14
N LEU A 62 11.03 22.83 -4.37
CA LEU A 62 10.87 21.68 -5.24
C LEU A 62 10.27 22.09 -6.59
N ASN A 63 10.26 21.17 -7.56
CA ASN A 63 9.77 21.43 -8.93
C ASN A 63 8.28 21.83 -9.00
N ARG A 64 7.50 21.59 -7.96
CA ARG A 64 6.07 21.93 -7.88
C ARG A 64 5.77 22.59 -6.54
N ASN A 65 4.84 23.54 -6.56
CA ASN A 65 4.34 24.16 -5.34
C ASN A 65 3.54 23.16 -4.51
N GLY A 66 3.68 23.29 -3.20
CA GLY A 66 2.85 22.55 -2.25
C GLY A 66 1.50 23.22 -2.03
N PHE A 67 0.51 22.43 -1.63
CA PHE A 67 -0.85 22.85 -1.30
C PHE A 67 -1.01 22.94 0.23
N LEU A 68 -1.25 24.14 0.75
CA LEU A 68 -1.43 24.43 2.17
C LEU A 68 -2.87 24.89 2.43
N PRO A 69 -3.69 24.17 3.23
CA PRO A 69 -5.03 24.60 3.62
C PRO A 69 -5.00 25.94 4.38
N LEU A 70 -5.93 26.85 4.05
CA LEU A 70 -6.00 28.17 4.70
C LEU A 70 -6.47 28.11 6.17
N ASP A 71 -7.24 27.11 6.54
CA ASP A 71 -7.70 26.87 7.90
C ASP A 71 -6.57 26.44 8.87
N GLU A 72 -5.41 26.14 8.35
CA GLU A 72 -4.21 25.83 9.14
C GLU A 72 -3.29 27.07 9.34
N LEU A 73 -3.55 28.15 8.63
CA LEU A 73 -2.87 29.44 8.80
C LEU A 73 -3.66 30.27 9.81
N GLY A 74 -3.10 30.56 10.96
CA GLY A 74 -3.77 31.27 12.07
C GLY A 74 -4.58 32.51 11.68
N ASP A 75 -5.02 33.33 12.64
CA ASP A 75 -5.95 34.46 12.45
C ASP A 75 -5.43 35.61 11.57
N ALA A 76 -4.12 35.72 11.38
CA ALA A 76 -3.54 36.72 10.48
C ALA A 76 -3.66 36.28 9.01
N PRO A 77 -4.28 37.07 8.11
CA PRO A 77 -4.41 36.69 6.73
C PRO A 77 -3.01 36.61 6.06
N PRO A 78 -2.67 35.46 5.48
CA PRO A 78 -1.38 35.29 4.82
C PRO A 78 -1.28 36.19 3.58
N ARG A 79 -0.08 36.63 3.24
CA ARG A 79 0.19 37.44 2.04
C ARG A 79 1.07 36.69 1.06
N CYS A 80 0.89 36.96 -0.24
CA CYS A 80 1.84 36.48 -1.24
C CYS A 80 3.21 37.08 -0.96
N GLY A 81 4.23 36.23 -0.96
CA GLY A 81 5.60 36.59 -0.62
C GLY A 81 6.03 36.24 0.80
N ASP A 82 5.07 35.98 1.70
CA ASP A 82 5.40 35.59 3.09
C ASP A 82 6.16 34.28 3.12
N MET A 83 7.18 34.25 3.98
CA MET A 83 7.97 33.05 4.28
C MET A 83 7.42 32.39 5.54
N LEU A 84 7.22 31.07 5.50
CA LEU A 84 6.71 30.32 6.64
C LEU A 84 7.33 28.92 6.71
N ILE A 85 7.36 28.37 7.92
CA ILE A 85 7.77 26.96 8.12
C ILE A 85 6.54 26.08 7.89
N VAL A 86 6.68 25.11 6.99
CA VAL A 86 5.64 24.12 6.69
C VAL A 86 6.21 22.72 6.72
N GLN A 87 5.37 21.75 6.95
CA GLN A 87 5.71 20.34 6.92
C GLN A 87 4.96 19.63 5.79
N GLY A 88 5.64 18.72 5.09
CA GLY A 88 4.97 17.83 4.15
C GLY A 88 4.00 16.91 4.89
N ALA A 89 2.72 16.90 4.53
CA ALA A 89 1.75 16.03 5.16
C ALA A 89 2.06 14.56 4.90
N ALA A 90 1.84 13.71 5.91
CA ALA A 90 2.13 12.27 5.87
C ALA A 90 1.33 11.51 4.79
N ARG A 91 0.26 12.10 4.26
CA ARG A 91 -0.62 11.49 3.27
C ARG A 91 -0.60 12.26 1.96
N GLN A 92 -0.04 11.65 0.93
CA GLN A 92 -0.13 12.13 -0.45
C GLN A 92 -1.27 11.39 -1.17
N GLU A 93 -2.27 12.12 -1.66
CA GLU A 93 -3.46 11.48 -2.25
C GLU A 93 -3.26 11.03 -3.72
N THR A 94 -2.36 11.67 -4.47
CA THR A 94 -2.03 11.27 -5.86
C THR A 94 -0.76 12.00 -6.34
N GLU A 95 0.05 11.34 -7.16
CA GLU A 95 1.24 11.92 -7.79
C GLU A 95 0.95 13.11 -8.74
N SER A 96 -0.28 13.22 -9.22
CA SER A 96 -0.70 14.31 -10.13
C SER A 96 -0.96 15.64 -9.40
N LYS A 97 -1.22 15.62 -8.09
CA LYS A 97 -1.45 16.83 -7.28
C LYS A 97 -0.16 17.19 -6.53
N GLY A 98 0.12 18.50 -6.40
CA GLY A 98 1.24 18.98 -5.59
C GLY A 98 1.22 18.42 -4.17
N LEU A 99 2.39 18.44 -3.50
CA LEU A 99 2.54 17.96 -2.12
C LEU A 99 1.56 18.71 -1.20
N ARG A 100 0.76 17.98 -0.44
CA ARG A 100 -0.02 18.59 0.63
C ARG A 100 0.93 19.01 1.75
N LEU A 101 0.81 20.26 2.16
CA LEU A 101 1.54 20.84 3.27
C LEU A 101 0.63 21.03 4.48
N THR A 102 1.24 21.14 5.66
CA THR A 102 0.57 21.54 6.89
C THR A 102 1.40 22.59 7.63
N ALA A 103 0.72 23.57 8.22
CA ALA A 103 1.34 24.52 9.15
C ALA A 103 1.38 23.95 10.59
N ARG A 104 0.67 22.83 10.85
CA ARG A 104 0.68 22.14 12.14
C ARG A 104 1.88 21.20 12.20
N ILE A 105 3.02 21.74 12.60
CA ILE A 105 4.28 20.98 12.64
C ILE A 105 4.23 19.91 13.73
N ASN A 106 4.70 18.72 13.39
CA ASN A 106 4.80 17.58 14.33
C ASN A 106 6.22 17.02 14.27
N LEU A 107 7.00 17.23 15.32
CA LEU A 107 8.33 16.64 15.47
C LEU A 107 8.24 15.36 16.26
N ALA A 108 8.35 14.23 15.54
CA ALA A 108 8.17 12.90 16.11
C ALA A 108 9.50 12.33 16.61
N GLY A 109 9.58 12.09 17.92
CA GLY A 109 10.60 11.28 18.58
C GLY A 109 10.13 9.82 18.76
N LYS A 110 10.82 9.09 19.66
CA LYS A 110 10.49 7.71 20.05
C LYS A 110 9.19 7.65 20.84
N GLY A 111 9.17 8.34 21.98
CA GLY A 111 8.07 8.35 22.94
C GLY A 111 7.19 9.60 22.86
N LEU A 112 7.70 10.68 22.31
CA LEU A 112 7.06 11.99 22.31
C LEU A 112 6.84 12.52 20.89
N VAL A 113 5.83 13.38 20.74
CA VAL A 113 5.69 14.27 19.58
C VAL A 113 5.58 15.70 20.10
N LEU A 114 6.50 16.57 19.69
CA LEU A 114 6.45 18.00 19.98
C LEU A 114 5.66 18.71 18.87
N VAL A 115 4.70 19.56 19.30
CA VAL A 115 3.81 20.30 18.39
C VAL A 115 3.98 21.81 18.65
N PRO A 116 4.86 22.50 17.91
CA PRO A 116 5.04 23.93 18.02
C PRO A 116 3.76 24.72 17.72
N GLY A 117 3.52 25.81 18.46
CA GLY A 117 2.32 26.65 18.27
C GLY A 117 1.02 26.03 18.76
N SER A 118 1.08 24.89 19.47
CA SER A 118 -0.04 24.28 20.17
C SER A 118 0.14 24.45 21.68
N SER A 119 -0.83 24.06 22.47
CA SER A 119 -0.75 24.09 23.93
C SER A 119 -1.27 22.80 24.54
N GLY A 120 -0.67 22.43 25.69
CA GLY A 120 -1.12 21.32 26.51
C GLY A 120 -0.53 19.96 26.13
N ALA A 121 -0.64 19.04 27.09
CA ALA A 121 -0.15 17.68 27.01
C ALA A 121 -1.27 16.72 26.68
N HIS A 122 -0.99 15.75 25.80
CA HIS A 122 -1.93 14.74 25.37
C HIS A 122 -1.28 13.35 25.39
N VAL A 123 -2.08 12.32 25.58
CA VAL A 123 -1.66 10.92 25.50
C VAL A 123 -2.35 10.26 24.31
N SER A 124 -1.62 9.48 23.55
CA SER A 124 -2.13 8.72 22.40
C SER A 124 -3.43 7.97 22.77
N LYS A 125 -4.43 8.05 21.90
CA LYS A 125 -5.70 7.31 22.05
C LYS A 125 -5.55 5.79 22.09
N LYS A 126 -4.36 5.28 21.71
CA LYS A 126 -4.04 3.86 21.73
C LYS A 126 -3.69 3.32 23.12
N VAL A 127 -3.33 4.20 24.08
CA VAL A 127 -3.15 3.84 25.50
C VAL A 127 -4.55 3.70 26.11
N LYS A 128 -4.99 2.47 26.29
CA LYS A 128 -6.38 2.16 26.75
C LYS A 128 -6.48 2.02 28.25
N ASP A 129 -5.38 1.65 28.93
CA ASP A 129 -5.34 1.53 30.38
C ASP A 129 -5.51 2.92 31.02
N PRO A 130 -6.57 3.14 31.85
CA PRO A 130 -6.84 4.44 32.46
C PRO A 130 -5.72 4.89 33.43
N GLN A 131 -5.12 3.95 34.16
CA GLN A 131 -4.09 4.26 35.15
C GLN A 131 -2.78 4.64 34.45
N ALA A 132 -2.32 3.86 33.50
CA ALA A 132 -1.14 4.19 32.69
C ALA A 132 -1.36 5.51 31.94
N ARG A 133 -2.56 5.75 31.43
CA ARG A 133 -2.91 7.01 30.76
C ARG A 133 -2.81 8.23 31.66
N ALA A 134 -3.28 8.14 32.93
CA ALA A 134 -3.21 9.21 33.88
C ALA A 134 -1.75 9.54 34.25
N GLN A 135 -0.93 8.54 34.52
CA GLN A 135 0.50 8.70 34.83
C GLN A 135 1.28 9.34 33.66
N LEU A 136 1.03 8.87 32.43
CA LEU A 136 1.67 9.43 31.23
C LEU A 136 1.21 10.86 30.95
N LEU A 137 -0.04 11.22 31.29
CA LEU A 137 -0.54 12.58 31.13
C LEU A 137 0.12 13.54 32.11
N GLU A 138 0.26 13.14 33.37
CA GLU A 138 0.95 13.91 34.43
C GLU A 138 2.43 14.13 34.01
N ALA A 139 3.09 13.08 33.58
CA ALA A 139 4.45 13.17 33.06
C ALA A 139 4.58 14.15 31.87
N ALA A 140 3.65 14.05 30.92
CA ALA A 140 3.63 14.94 29.77
C ALA A 140 3.38 16.40 30.15
N GLN A 141 2.50 16.66 31.14
CA GLN A 141 2.26 18.01 31.63
C GLN A 141 3.48 18.65 32.28
N ALA A 142 4.25 17.85 33.05
CA ALA A 142 5.48 18.31 33.66
C ALA A 142 6.60 18.62 32.63
N LEU A 143 6.62 17.90 31.51
CA LEU A 143 7.63 18.04 30.46
C LEU A 143 7.25 19.01 29.34
N CYS A 144 5.99 19.45 29.27
CA CYS A 144 5.48 20.26 28.17
C CYS A 144 6.03 21.70 28.26
N PRO A 145 6.83 22.16 27.27
CA PRO A 145 7.32 23.53 27.29
C PRO A 145 6.19 24.53 27.01
N GLU A 146 6.33 25.73 27.55
CA GLU A 146 5.39 26.84 27.29
C GLU A 146 5.36 27.20 25.79
N GLY A 147 4.16 27.35 25.22
CA GLY A 147 3.96 27.61 23.78
C GLY A 147 4.06 26.37 22.88
N PHE A 148 4.09 25.17 23.47
CA PHE A 148 4.12 23.91 22.73
C PHE A 148 3.01 22.97 23.18
N GLY A 149 2.60 22.07 22.28
CA GLY A 149 1.87 20.86 22.61
C GLY A 149 2.83 19.67 22.72
N LEU A 150 2.56 18.74 23.62
CA LEU A 150 3.32 17.50 23.76
C LEU A 150 2.37 16.30 23.71
N ILE A 151 2.65 15.35 22.81
CA ILE A 151 1.84 14.13 22.69
C ILE A 151 2.70 12.93 23.05
N VAL A 152 2.28 12.18 24.07
CA VAL A 152 2.92 10.93 24.47
C VAL A 152 2.45 9.80 23.57
N ARG A 153 3.40 9.08 22.96
CA ARG A 153 3.14 7.92 22.10
C ARG A 153 2.97 6.64 22.95
N THR A 154 2.38 5.62 22.38
CA THR A 154 2.25 4.29 23.03
C THR A 154 3.60 3.65 23.37
N ALA A 155 4.64 4.01 22.65
CA ALA A 155 6.01 3.55 22.88
C ALA A 155 6.59 4.02 24.23
N SER A 156 5.97 4.97 24.92
CA SER A 156 6.44 5.53 26.19
C SER A 156 6.03 4.74 27.41
N GLN A 157 5.19 3.70 27.28
CA GLN A 157 4.71 2.94 28.45
C GLN A 157 5.87 2.28 29.25
N ASP A 158 6.96 1.97 28.55
CA ASP A 158 8.14 1.32 29.15
C ASP A 158 9.36 2.24 29.23
N VAL A 159 9.17 3.58 29.08
CA VAL A 159 10.27 4.56 29.05
C VAL A 159 10.31 5.32 30.38
N THR A 160 11.52 5.50 30.93
CA THR A 160 11.72 6.27 32.16
C THR A 160 11.51 7.76 31.94
N MET A 161 11.12 8.48 33.01
CA MET A 161 10.91 9.94 32.97
C MET A 161 12.16 10.68 32.48
N ALA A 162 13.36 10.27 32.90
CA ALA A 162 14.62 10.90 32.49
C ALA A 162 14.82 10.83 30.96
N LEU A 163 14.54 9.68 30.35
CA LEU A 163 14.65 9.51 28.90
C LEU A 163 13.59 10.34 28.14
N LEU A 164 12.38 10.48 28.69
CA LEU A 164 11.35 11.35 28.09
C LEU A 164 11.75 12.84 28.18
N GLU A 165 12.38 13.26 29.28
CA GLU A 165 12.87 14.62 29.45
C GLU A 165 14.01 14.93 28.44
N GLU A 166 14.98 14.04 28.32
CA GLU A 166 16.06 14.16 27.31
C GLU A 166 15.49 14.25 25.90
N GLU A 167 14.48 13.43 25.57
CA GLU A 167 13.83 13.43 24.28
C GLU A 167 13.08 14.74 24.03
N ALA A 168 12.31 15.25 25.01
CA ALA A 168 11.62 16.52 24.91
C ALA A 168 12.59 17.68 24.64
N GLN A 169 13.72 17.71 25.38
CA GLN A 169 14.78 18.70 25.16
C GLN A 169 15.45 18.57 23.78
N ALA A 170 15.66 17.34 23.30
CA ALA A 170 16.23 17.11 21.99
C ALA A 170 15.29 17.61 20.87
N LEU A 171 13.99 17.33 20.95
CA LEU A 171 12.98 17.82 20.00
C LEU A 171 12.87 19.35 20.03
N LEU A 172 12.97 19.96 21.22
CA LEU A 172 12.98 21.42 21.36
C LEU A 172 14.22 22.05 20.72
N ARG A 173 15.41 21.43 20.90
CA ARG A 173 16.65 21.87 20.22
C ARG A 173 16.51 21.81 18.71
N GLN A 174 15.98 20.71 18.16
CA GLN A 174 15.74 20.54 16.72
C GLN A 174 14.81 21.62 16.18
N TRP A 175 13.72 21.93 16.90
CA TRP A 175 12.80 22.99 16.49
C TRP A 175 13.48 24.36 16.47
N LYS A 176 14.18 24.73 17.55
CA LYS A 176 14.92 26.01 17.64
C LYS A 176 15.99 26.14 16.54
N GLU A 177 16.61 25.05 16.15
CA GLU A 177 17.56 25.03 15.04
C GLU A 177 16.87 25.23 13.70
N ALA A 178 15.76 24.57 13.45
CA ALA A 178 14.93 24.78 12.25
C ALA A 178 14.45 26.24 12.15
N GLN A 179 14.01 26.86 13.25
CA GLN A 179 13.63 28.27 13.28
C GLN A 179 14.79 29.21 12.95
N ARG A 180 15.96 28.98 13.55
CA ARG A 180 17.18 29.78 13.27
C ARG A 180 17.59 29.66 11.81
N HIS A 181 17.53 28.43 11.25
CA HIS A 181 17.85 28.20 9.85
C HIS A 181 16.84 28.93 8.95
N ALA A 182 15.54 28.81 9.22
CA ALA A 182 14.48 29.50 8.46
C ALA A 182 14.63 31.02 8.47
N ALA A 183 14.99 31.62 9.61
CA ALA A 183 15.21 33.07 9.74
C ALA A 183 16.40 33.57 8.89
N GLY A 184 17.38 32.73 8.60
CA GLY A 184 18.52 33.05 7.73
C GLY A 184 18.25 32.81 6.23
N MET A 185 17.14 32.15 5.86
CA MET A 185 16.85 31.83 4.48
C MET A 185 16.17 32.97 3.73
N THR A 186 16.69 33.30 2.56
CA THR A 186 16.06 34.24 1.61
C THR A 186 15.33 33.55 0.47
N ARG A 187 15.50 32.23 0.33
CA ARG A 187 14.89 31.41 -0.71
C ARG A 187 14.20 30.20 -0.09
N PRO A 188 13.10 29.71 -0.69
CA PRO A 188 12.46 28.48 -0.26
C PRO A 188 13.41 27.27 -0.32
N GLY A 189 13.27 26.35 0.62
CA GLY A 189 14.09 25.15 0.65
C GLY A 189 13.83 24.24 1.85
N VAL A 190 14.55 23.13 1.92
CA VAL A 190 14.45 22.15 3.00
C VAL A 190 15.13 22.70 4.25
N LEU A 191 14.43 22.65 5.39
CA LEU A 191 14.97 22.95 6.72
C LEU A 191 15.48 21.71 7.43
N MET A 192 14.67 20.65 7.36
CA MET A 192 14.99 19.36 7.98
C MET A 192 14.39 18.25 7.15
N GLU A 193 15.23 17.35 6.66
CA GLU A 193 14.76 16.14 6.00
C GLU A 193 14.18 15.15 7.01
N ARG A 194 13.16 14.40 6.60
CA ARG A 194 12.69 13.29 7.42
C ARG A 194 13.78 12.22 7.55
N LEU A 195 13.72 11.46 8.62
CA LEU A 195 14.63 10.33 8.80
C LEU A 195 14.49 9.31 7.65
N PRO A 196 15.58 8.71 7.18
CA PRO A 196 15.56 7.57 6.27
C PRO A 196 14.68 6.43 6.80
N LEU A 197 14.17 5.59 5.90
CA LEU A 197 13.22 4.53 6.22
C LEU A 197 13.72 3.61 7.36
N ASP A 198 14.97 3.21 7.31
CA ASP A 198 15.59 2.32 8.27
C ASP A 198 15.55 2.89 9.71
N ARG A 199 16.04 4.12 9.89
CA ARG A 199 16.04 4.82 11.18
C ARG A 199 14.64 5.17 11.66
N ARG A 200 13.74 5.56 10.73
CA ARG A 200 12.36 5.88 11.04
C ARG A 200 11.58 4.66 11.51
N LEU A 201 11.72 3.52 10.83
CA LEU A 201 11.03 2.30 11.20
C LEU A 201 11.50 1.79 12.56
N VAL A 202 12.81 1.81 12.83
CA VAL A 202 13.37 1.46 14.14
C VAL A 202 12.81 2.38 15.23
N ARG A 203 12.80 3.71 15.03
CA ARG A 203 12.19 4.66 15.96
C ARG A 203 10.72 4.33 16.24
N ASP A 204 9.95 4.01 15.20
CA ASP A 204 8.52 3.75 15.33
C ASP A 204 8.21 2.36 15.92
N MET A 205 9.19 1.44 15.94
CA MET A 205 9.11 0.13 16.59
C MET A 205 9.67 0.13 18.02
N ALA A 206 10.17 1.25 18.51
CA ALA A 206 10.91 1.35 19.76
C ALA A 206 10.16 0.89 21.04
N GLY A 207 8.83 0.98 21.07
CA GLY A 207 8.02 0.51 22.19
C GLY A 207 7.55 -0.94 22.09
N ARG A 208 8.12 -1.74 21.20
CA ARG A 208 7.75 -3.16 21.00
C ARG A 208 8.96 -4.03 21.28
N GLU A 209 8.73 -5.24 21.77
CA GLU A 209 9.77 -6.24 21.88
C GLU A 209 10.41 -6.46 20.52
N LEU A 210 11.72 -6.25 20.44
CA LEU A 210 12.53 -6.38 19.24
C LEU A 210 13.72 -7.26 19.59
N ASP A 211 13.82 -8.41 18.92
CA ASP A 211 14.85 -9.39 19.21
C ASP A 211 16.09 -9.20 18.35
N ARG A 212 15.88 -8.78 17.08
CA ARG A 212 16.97 -8.73 16.10
C ARG A 212 16.75 -7.64 15.05
N ILE A 213 17.85 -6.99 14.67
CA ILE A 213 17.92 -6.10 13.50
C ILE A 213 19.03 -6.62 12.61
N VAL A 214 18.74 -6.84 11.33
CA VAL A 214 19.74 -7.27 10.34
C VAL A 214 19.74 -6.28 9.18
N THR A 215 20.92 -5.90 8.74
CA THR A 215 21.09 -5.02 7.58
C THR A 215 22.31 -5.40 6.75
N ASN A 216 22.25 -5.24 5.44
CA ASN A 216 23.41 -5.37 4.55
C ASN A 216 24.24 -4.08 4.45
N SER A 217 23.83 -2.98 5.11
CA SER A 217 24.53 -1.70 5.11
C SER A 217 25.36 -1.51 6.37
N VAL A 218 26.67 -1.30 6.21
CA VAL A 218 27.58 -0.96 7.31
C VAL A 218 27.19 0.36 7.96
N GLU A 219 26.76 1.36 7.16
CA GLU A 219 26.31 2.66 7.68
C GLU A 219 25.09 2.50 8.57
N SER A 220 24.06 1.76 8.09
CA SER A 220 22.84 1.50 8.88
C SER A 220 23.15 0.73 10.15
N ALA A 221 24.03 -0.28 10.11
CA ALA A 221 24.45 -1.02 11.30
C ALA A 221 25.12 -0.11 12.33
N GLY A 222 26.01 0.78 11.89
CA GLY A 222 26.64 1.79 12.75
C GLY A 222 25.62 2.75 13.37
N ALA A 223 24.66 3.21 12.60
CA ALA A 223 23.59 4.07 13.08
C ALA A 223 22.68 3.35 14.12
N PHE A 224 22.34 2.08 13.88
CA PHE A 224 21.56 1.28 14.84
C PHE A 224 22.33 1.05 16.15
N ALA A 225 23.62 0.77 16.08
CA ALA A 225 24.46 0.65 17.28
C ALA A 225 24.52 1.98 18.08
N GLN A 226 24.50 3.12 17.39
CA GLN A 226 24.40 4.42 18.05
C GLN A 226 23.01 4.62 18.69
N MET A 227 21.93 4.30 17.99
CA MET A 227 20.56 4.36 18.52
C MET A 227 20.39 3.45 19.74
N GLN A 228 21.04 2.28 19.77
CA GLN A 228 21.02 1.37 20.92
C GLN A 228 21.71 1.99 22.14
N ARG A 229 22.89 2.60 21.95
CA ARG A 229 23.58 3.34 23.01
C ARG A 229 22.78 4.52 23.56
N GLN A 230 21.92 5.10 22.74
CA GLN A 230 21.01 6.19 23.12
C GLN A 230 19.69 5.68 23.75
N GLY A 231 19.55 4.37 24.01
CA GLY A 231 18.34 3.78 24.58
C GLY A 231 17.13 3.76 23.62
N LEU A 232 17.36 4.05 22.33
CA LEU A 232 16.29 4.00 21.31
C LEU A 232 15.97 2.57 20.86
N ILE A 233 16.94 1.68 20.89
CA ILE A 233 16.80 0.24 20.64
C ILE A 233 17.05 -0.48 21.96
N PRO A 234 16.24 -1.53 22.30
CA PRO A 234 16.50 -2.33 23.51
C PRO A 234 17.91 -2.92 23.49
N GLU A 235 18.58 -2.93 24.63
CA GLU A 235 19.94 -3.54 24.78
C GLU A 235 19.92 -5.04 24.47
N THR A 236 18.78 -5.70 24.69
CA THR A 236 18.57 -7.12 24.38
C THR A 236 18.49 -7.41 22.90
N ALA A 237 18.20 -6.42 22.06
CA ALA A 237 18.11 -6.59 20.61
C ALA A 237 19.49 -6.79 19.99
N ARG A 238 19.64 -7.84 19.17
CA ARG A 238 20.88 -8.10 18.43
C ARG A 238 20.91 -7.27 17.16
N ILE A 239 22.00 -6.54 16.94
CA ILE A 239 22.23 -5.82 15.69
C ILE A 239 23.30 -6.58 14.91
N GLU A 240 22.95 -6.99 13.69
CA GLU A 240 23.81 -7.83 12.84
C GLU A 240 23.99 -7.17 11.46
N HIS A 241 25.23 -7.10 11.02
CA HIS A 241 25.57 -6.78 9.64
C HIS A 241 25.64 -8.07 8.82
N PHE A 242 24.83 -8.17 7.77
CA PHE A 242 24.81 -9.29 6.84
C PHE A 242 25.73 -8.97 5.65
N ALA A 243 26.84 -9.69 5.56
CA ALA A 243 27.73 -9.58 4.41
C ALA A 243 27.17 -10.38 3.24
N GLU A 244 26.77 -9.71 2.17
CA GLU A 244 26.23 -10.33 0.96
C GLU A 244 27.36 -10.88 0.07
N THR A 245 27.90 -12.03 0.44
CA THR A 245 29.00 -12.67 -0.30
C THR A 245 28.50 -13.74 -1.29
N GLU A 246 27.49 -14.50 -0.90
CA GLU A 246 26.94 -15.59 -1.70
C GLU A 246 25.44 -15.40 -2.01
N GLN A 247 24.72 -14.74 -1.14
CA GLN A 247 23.27 -14.50 -1.27
C GLN A 247 22.92 -13.10 -0.80
N LEU A 248 21.86 -12.53 -1.36
CA LEU A 248 21.25 -11.29 -0.90
C LEU A 248 20.49 -11.53 0.40
N LEU A 249 20.39 -10.49 1.25
CA LEU A 249 19.76 -10.59 2.58
C LEU A 249 18.32 -11.14 2.50
N PHE A 250 17.49 -10.61 1.59
CA PHE A 250 16.09 -11.01 1.50
C PHE A 250 15.91 -12.42 0.94
N ASP A 251 16.84 -12.89 0.09
CA ASP A 251 16.83 -14.28 -0.40
C ASP A 251 17.23 -15.24 0.71
N ALA A 252 18.33 -14.96 1.42
CA ALA A 252 18.81 -15.77 2.53
C ALA A 252 17.77 -15.94 3.65
N MET A 253 16.93 -14.92 3.85
CA MET A 253 15.83 -14.93 4.83
C MET A 253 14.49 -15.34 4.24
N CYS A 254 14.44 -15.83 2.99
CA CYS A 254 13.23 -16.23 2.27
C CYS A 254 12.13 -15.14 2.20
N ILE A 255 12.52 -13.87 2.25
CA ILE A 255 11.58 -12.74 2.22
C ILE A 255 11.01 -12.53 0.81
N GLU A 256 11.84 -12.63 -0.24
CA GLU A 256 11.37 -12.50 -1.64
C GLU A 256 10.25 -13.48 -1.96
N THR A 257 10.40 -14.75 -1.58
CA THR A 257 9.36 -15.76 -1.77
C THR A 257 8.05 -15.40 -1.04
N GLN A 258 8.14 -14.79 0.14
CA GLN A 258 6.96 -14.36 0.90
C GLN A 258 6.31 -13.12 0.27
N ILE A 259 7.10 -12.21 -0.32
CA ILE A 259 6.60 -11.06 -1.09
C ILE A 259 5.84 -11.55 -2.32
N GLU A 260 6.41 -12.47 -3.11
CA GLU A 260 5.73 -13.06 -4.26
C GLU A 260 4.39 -13.71 -3.91
N ARG A 261 4.35 -14.43 -2.78
CA ARG A 261 3.09 -15.04 -2.26
C ARG A 261 2.08 -13.98 -1.86
N ALA A 262 2.55 -12.86 -1.27
CA ALA A 262 1.68 -11.75 -0.87
C ALA A 262 1.06 -11.01 -2.06
N LEU A 263 1.58 -11.11 -3.26
CA LEU A 263 1.00 -10.54 -4.48
C LEU A 263 -0.08 -11.43 -5.11
N LYS A 264 -0.17 -12.71 -4.72
CA LYS A 264 -1.18 -13.64 -5.25
C LYS A 264 -2.53 -13.42 -4.57
N LYS A 265 -3.63 -13.63 -5.31
CA LYS A 265 -4.98 -13.58 -4.76
C LYS A 265 -5.21 -14.68 -3.73
N ARG A 266 -4.70 -15.91 -3.99
CA ARG A 266 -4.86 -17.08 -3.10
C ARG A 266 -3.76 -17.12 -2.06
N VAL A 267 -4.17 -17.27 -0.80
CA VAL A 267 -3.30 -17.45 0.37
C VAL A 267 -3.64 -18.76 1.05
N TRP A 268 -2.68 -19.67 1.13
CA TRP A 268 -2.86 -20.98 1.78
C TRP A 268 -2.74 -20.85 3.30
N LEU A 269 -3.60 -21.56 3.99
CA LEU A 269 -3.56 -21.71 5.45
C LEU A 269 -2.82 -23.01 5.83
N PRO A 270 -2.12 -23.04 6.98
CA PRO A 270 -1.45 -24.26 7.46
C PRO A 270 -2.39 -25.46 7.58
N CYS A 271 -3.66 -25.24 7.94
CA CYS A 271 -4.67 -26.29 7.98
C CYS A 271 -5.07 -26.88 6.62
N GLY A 272 -4.56 -26.35 5.50
CA GLY A 272 -4.91 -26.78 4.14
C GLY A 272 -6.12 -26.06 3.52
N GLY A 273 -6.77 -25.19 4.27
CA GLY A 273 -7.71 -24.20 3.73
C GLY A 273 -6.98 -23.08 2.99
N TYR A 274 -7.72 -22.13 2.43
CA TYR A 274 -7.14 -20.97 1.76
C TYR A 274 -8.09 -19.77 1.77
N LEU A 275 -7.50 -18.59 1.65
CA LEU A 275 -8.20 -17.33 1.43
C LEU A 275 -8.11 -16.94 -0.06
N ILE A 276 -9.17 -16.31 -0.58
CA ILE A 276 -9.14 -15.56 -1.82
C ILE A 276 -9.33 -14.09 -1.47
N ILE A 277 -8.39 -13.24 -1.84
CA ILE A 277 -8.42 -11.81 -1.55
C ILE A 277 -8.63 -11.06 -2.86
N ASP A 278 -9.82 -10.48 -3.03
CA ASP A 278 -10.20 -9.69 -4.18
C ASP A 278 -10.37 -8.21 -3.81
N ARG A 279 -9.80 -7.36 -4.66
CA ARG A 279 -9.84 -5.92 -4.50
C ARG A 279 -10.84 -5.34 -5.47
N CYS A 280 -11.88 -4.74 -4.92
CA CYS A 280 -12.83 -3.92 -5.66
C CYS A 280 -12.43 -2.44 -5.59
N GLU A 281 -13.13 -1.59 -6.31
CA GLU A 281 -12.88 -0.14 -6.30
C GLU A 281 -13.10 0.47 -4.91
N ALA A 282 -14.17 0.07 -4.21
CA ALA A 282 -14.61 0.65 -2.94
C ALA A 282 -14.15 -0.14 -1.71
N MET A 283 -13.91 -1.45 -1.83
CA MET A 283 -13.64 -2.33 -0.71
C MET A 283 -12.77 -3.52 -1.11
N THR A 284 -12.29 -4.25 -0.11
CA THR A 284 -11.64 -5.55 -0.30
C THR A 284 -12.58 -6.65 0.20
N VAL A 285 -12.74 -7.69 -0.59
CA VAL A 285 -13.54 -8.87 -0.24
C VAL A 285 -12.59 -10.05 -0.06
N ILE A 286 -12.80 -10.81 1.01
CA ILE A 286 -12.00 -12.00 1.33
C ILE A 286 -12.96 -13.16 1.49
N ASP A 287 -12.72 -14.24 0.74
CA ASP A 287 -13.47 -15.49 0.81
C ASP A 287 -12.61 -16.57 1.47
N VAL A 288 -13.18 -17.33 2.41
CA VAL A 288 -12.50 -18.38 3.18
C VAL A 288 -12.99 -19.76 2.74
N ASN A 289 -12.05 -20.58 2.30
CA ASN A 289 -12.31 -21.92 1.79
C ASN A 289 -11.64 -23.00 2.66
N SER A 290 -12.37 -24.06 2.99
CA SER A 290 -11.84 -25.19 3.75
C SER A 290 -10.88 -26.10 2.96
N GLY A 291 -10.86 -25.97 1.62
CA GLY A 291 -10.10 -26.88 0.77
C GLY A 291 -10.70 -28.29 0.75
N LYS A 292 -9.80 -29.29 0.65
CA LYS A 292 -10.21 -30.72 0.63
C LYS A 292 -10.10 -31.40 2.00
N MET A 293 -9.81 -30.67 3.05
CA MET A 293 -9.50 -31.21 4.35
C MET A 293 -10.74 -31.35 5.25
N ILE A 294 -10.90 -32.49 5.89
CA ILE A 294 -11.83 -32.72 6.98
C ILE A 294 -10.99 -32.74 8.26
N LEU A 295 -11.06 -31.68 9.07
CA LEU A 295 -10.17 -31.45 10.21
C LEU A 295 -10.84 -31.59 11.58
N GLY A 296 -12.00 -32.16 11.69
CA GLY A 296 -12.72 -32.24 12.95
C GLY A 296 -13.56 -33.49 13.09
N ARG A 297 -14.18 -33.65 14.27
CA ARG A 297 -15.19 -34.70 14.53
C ARG A 297 -16.52 -34.39 13.84
N SER A 298 -16.72 -33.10 13.47
CA SER A 298 -17.89 -32.60 12.74
C SER A 298 -17.51 -31.56 11.70
N THR A 299 -18.43 -31.25 10.80
CA THR A 299 -18.29 -30.12 9.84
C THR A 299 -18.18 -28.78 10.56
N GLU A 300 -18.90 -28.61 11.67
CA GLU A 300 -18.88 -27.41 12.50
C GLU A 300 -17.51 -27.20 13.17
N ASP A 301 -16.88 -28.25 13.72
CA ASP A 301 -15.53 -28.17 14.31
C ASP A 301 -14.48 -27.83 13.26
N THR A 302 -14.63 -28.39 12.06
CA THR A 302 -13.76 -28.09 10.93
C THR A 302 -13.89 -26.62 10.53
N ALA A 303 -15.12 -26.10 10.41
CA ALA A 303 -15.40 -24.71 10.08
C ALA A 303 -14.78 -23.76 11.13
N LEU A 304 -15.00 -24.02 12.41
CA LEU A 304 -14.44 -23.21 13.49
C LEU A 304 -12.91 -23.16 13.41
N ARG A 305 -12.25 -24.32 13.25
CA ARG A 305 -10.79 -24.39 13.21
C ARG A 305 -10.23 -23.61 12.02
N VAL A 306 -10.78 -23.81 10.82
CA VAL A 306 -10.35 -23.10 9.61
C VAL A 306 -10.59 -21.58 9.77
N ASN A 307 -11.76 -21.19 10.28
CA ASN A 307 -12.13 -19.79 10.48
C ASN A 307 -11.22 -19.09 11.50
N LEU A 308 -10.86 -19.73 12.60
CA LEU A 308 -9.94 -19.17 13.59
C LEU A 308 -8.53 -18.97 13.04
N GLU A 309 -8.07 -19.86 12.18
CA GLU A 309 -6.79 -19.73 11.49
C GLU A 309 -6.86 -18.65 10.41
N ALA A 310 -7.93 -18.65 9.63
CA ALA A 310 -8.23 -17.63 8.64
C ALA A 310 -8.28 -16.23 9.25
N ALA A 311 -8.90 -16.05 10.42
CA ALA A 311 -8.97 -14.75 11.10
C ALA A 311 -7.58 -14.17 11.42
N ARG A 312 -6.65 -15.01 11.88
CA ARG A 312 -5.27 -14.58 12.15
C ARG A 312 -4.55 -14.21 10.85
N GLU A 313 -4.73 -15.03 9.82
CA GLU A 313 -4.09 -14.80 8.52
C GLU A 313 -4.70 -13.58 7.81
N VAL A 314 -6.01 -13.35 7.90
CA VAL A 314 -6.65 -12.11 7.39
C VAL A 314 -6.02 -10.89 8.03
N ALA A 315 -5.91 -10.83 9.37
CA ALA A 315 -5.29 -9.70 10.05
C ALA A 315 -3.84 -9.49 9.59
N ARG A 316 -3.05 -10.56 9.43
CA ARG A 316 -1.68 -10.50 8.91
C ARG A 316 -1.64 -9.99 7.47
N GLN A 317 -2.51 -10.51 6.59
CA GLN A 317 -2.54 -10.12 5.17
C GLN A 317 -2.97 -8.66 4.98
N LEU A 318 -3.91 -8.16 5.77
CA LEU A 318 -4.29 -6.75 5.76
C LEU A 318 -3.10 -5.84 6.12
N ARG A 319 -2.30 -6.26 7.10
CA ARG A 319 -1.09 -5.57 7.54
C ARG A 319 0.03 -5.66 6.50
N LEU A 320 0.32 -6.85 5.96
CA LEU A 320 1.38 -7.08 4.98
C LEU A 320 1.10 -6.39 3.65
N ARG A 321 -0.13 -6.46 3.16
CA ARG A 321 -0.54 -5.84 1.89
C ARG A 321 -0.90 -4.36 2.04
N ASP A 322 -0.88 -3.83 3.25
CA ASP A 322 -1.32 -2.48 3.62
C ASP A 322 -2.73 -2.14 3.05
N VAL A 323 -3.63 -3.15 3.09
CA VAL A 323 -5.01 -2.99 2.64
C VAL A 323 -5.73 -2.02 3.58
N GLY A 324 -6.30 -0.95 3.03
CA GLY A 324 -7.01 0.06 3.80
C GLY A 324 -8.41 0.36 3.25
N GLY A 325 -9.29 0.82 4.11
CA GLY A 325 -10.69 1.09 3.80
C GLY A 325 -11.61 0.02 4.37
N MET A 326 -12.73 -0.23 3.69
CA MET A 326 -13.70 -1.25 4.07
C MET A 326 -13.21 -2.63 3.62
N VAL A 327 -13.35 -3.61 4.50
CA VAL A 327 -13.04 -5.01 4.22
C VAL A 327 -14.20 -5.87 4.68
N VAL A 328 -14.62 -6.80 3.85
CA VAL A 328 -15.65 -7.78 4.13
C VAL A 328 -15.04 -9.17 3.99
N VAL A 329 -15.27 -10.02 4.99
CA VAL A 329 -14.75 -11.39 4.97
C VAL A 329 -15.92 -12.35 5.05
N ASP A 330 -15.98 -13.27 4.08
CA ASP A 330 -16.92 -14.38 4.02
C ASP A 330 -16.25 -15.60 4.64
N PHE A 331 -16.60 -15.89 5.90
CA PHE A 331 -16.10 -17.04 6.63
C PHE A 331 -17.00 -18.25 6.38
N ILE A 332 -16.46 -19.45 6.58
CA ILE A 332 -17.25 -20.67 6.49
C ILE A 332 -18.39 -20.59 7.50
N ASP A 333 -19.60 -20.94 7.07
CA ASP A 333 -20.79 -20.90 7.91
C ASP A 333 -20.64 -21.71 9.20
N MET A 334 -21.11 -21.12 10.31
CA MET A 334 -21.13 -21.75 11.63
C MET A 334 -22.52 -21.56 12.25
N ALA A 335 -23.08 -22.67 12.72
CA ALA A 335 -24.42 -22.68 13.32
C ALA A 335 -24.39 -22.16 14.77
N LEU A 336 -23.35 -22.50 15.54
CA LEU A 336 -23.28 -22.20 16.97
C LEU A 336 -22.92 -20.74 17.25
N PRO A 337 -23.72 -19.98 18.04
CA PRO A 337 -23.43 -18.57 18.38
C PRO A 337 -22.09 -18.40 19.09
N GLU A 338 -21.69 -19.34 19.95
CA GLU A 338 -20.43 -19.36 20.67
C GLU A 338 -19.21 -19.42 19.74
N HIS A 339 -19.31 -20.16 18.62
CA HIS A 339 -18.28 -20.23 17.60
C HIS A 339 -18.15 -18.91 16.82
N ARG A 340 -19.28 -18.27 16.50
CA ARG A 340 -19.32 -16.94 15.87
C ARG A 340 -18.67 -15.88 16.76
N GLU A 341 -18.97 -15.87 18.06
CA GLU A 341 -18.33 -14.98 19.02
C GLU A 341 -16.83 -15.24 19.17
N ALA A 342 -16.42 -16.53 19.20
CA ALA A 342 -15.02 -16.92 19.23
C ALA A 342 -14.25 -16.39 18.01
N LEU A 343 -14.85 -16.47 16.82
CA LEU A 343 -14.29 -15.93 15.58
C LEU A 343 -14.11 -14.41 15.65
N VAL A 344 -15.14 -13.67 16.08
CA VAL A 344 -15.06 -12.20 16.22
C VAL A 344 -13.96 -11.81 17.22
N ARG A 345 -13.85 -12.51 18.35
CA ARG A 345 -12.77 -12.30 19.33
C ARG A 345 -11.40 -12.56 18.72
N ALA A 346 -11.23 -13.69 18.02
CA ALA A 346 -9.96 -14.06 17.41
C ALA A 346 -9.48 -13.01 16.40
N LEU A 347 -10.37 -12.50 15.55
CA LEU A 347 -10.04 -11.43 14.59
C LEU A 347 -9.68 -10.11 15.28
N ARG A 348 -10.45 -9.72 16.31
CA ARG A 348 -10.15 -8.52 17.11
C ARG A 348 -8.78 -8.61 17.80
N ASP A 349 -8.46 -9.77 18.34
CA ASP A 349 -7.18 -9.98 19.03
C ASP A 349 -6.01 -9.98 18.03
N ALA A 350 -6.14 -10.65 16.89
CA ALA A 350 -5.14 -10.61 15.83
C ALA A 350 -4.91 -9.19 15.26
N ALA A 351 -5.97 -8.41 15.15
CA ALA A 351 -5.90 -7.01 14.66
C ALA A 351 -5.17 -6.06 15.64
N LYS A 352 -5.01 -6.40 16.93
CA LYS A 352 -4.28 -5.57 17.91
C LYS A 352 -2.80 -5.41 17.56
N ALA A 353 -2.22 -6.35 16.81
CA ALA A 353 -0.83 -6.28 16.37
C ALA A 353 -0.59 -5.22 15.28
N ASP A 354 -1.64 -4.75 14.60
CA ASP A 354 -1.54 -3.75 13.55
C ASP A 354 -1.29 -2.36 14.13
N ARG A 355 -0.35 -1.63 13.53
CA ARG A 355 -0.08 -0.23 13.88
C ARG A 355 -1.15 0.71 13.35
N ALA A 356 -1.83 0.35 12.25
CA ALA A 356 -3.00 1.07 11.76
C ALA A 356 -4.21 0.82 12.68
N GLN A 357 -5.14 1.75 12.68
CA GLN A 357 -6.40 1.56 13.39
C GLN A 357 -7.27 0.58 12.60
N VAL A 358 -7.59 -0.57 13.20
CA VAL A 358 -8.53 -1.56 12.69
C VAL A 358 -9.76 -1.58 13.61
N ASN A 359 -10.94 -1.44 13.02
CA ASN A 359 -12.22 -1.56 13.74
C ASN A 359 -12.96 -2.78 13.20
N VAL A 360 -13.17 -3.80 14.03
CA VAL A 360 -13.95 -5.00 13.72
C VAL A 360 -15.37 -4.81 14.26
N TYR A 361 -16.34 -4.67 13.36
CA TYR A 361 -17.74 -4.42 13.72
C TYR A 361 -18.42 -5.72 14.15
N GLY A 362 -18.22 -6.82 13.46
CA GLY A 362 -18.78 -8.13 13.77
C GLY A 362 -19.36 -8.80 12.53
N LEU A 363 -20.17 -9.83 12.76
CA LEU A 363 -20.89 -10.54 11.70
C LEU A 363 -22.22 -9.84 11.40
N THR A 364 -22.50 -9.66 10.12
CA THR A 364 -23.81 -9.17 9.62
C THR A 364 -24.89 -10.24 9.74
N GLN A 365 -26.13 -9.88 9.41
CA GLN A 365 -27.23 -10.83 9.29
C GLN A 365 -27.00 -11.88 8.18
N LEU A 366 -26.20 -11.54 7.18
CA LEU A 366 -25.79 -12.46 6.09
C LEU A 366 -24.59 -13.34 6.45
N GLY A 367 -24.04 -13.23 7.68
CA GLY A 367 -22.87 -13.99 8.10
C GLY A 367 -21.53 -13.38 7.70
N LEU A 368 -21.52 -12.25 7.02
CA LEU A 368 -20.29 -11.58 6.57
C LEU A 368 -19.63 -10.80 7.72
N MET A 369 -18.32 -10.95 7.88
CA MET A 369 -17.55 -10.20 8.87
C MET A 369 -17.16 -8.82 8.32
N GLU A 370 -17.57 -7.76 9.00
CA GLU A 370 -17.28 -6.39 8.62
C GLU A 370 -16.14 -5.80 9.45
N LEU A 371 -15.20 -5.17 8.77
CA LEU A 371 -14.14 -4.41 9.40
C LEU A 371 -13.68 -3.23 8.55
N THR A 372 -13.05 -2.25 9.20
CA THR A 372 -12.37 -1.15 8.52
C THR A 372 -10.95 -1.02 9.02
N ARG A 373 -10.02 -0.70 8.13
CA ARG A 373 -8.63 -0.40 8.45
C ARG A 373 -8.27 0.99 7.92
N LYS A 374 -7.69 1.83 8.77
CA LYS A 374 -7.21 3.15 8.36
C LYS A 374 -6.12 3.02 7.30
N ARG A 375 -6.28 3.70 6.16
CA ARG A 375 -5.24 3.79 5.13
C ARG A 375 -4.06 4.60 5.67
N VAL A 376 -2.86 4.01 5.67
CA VAL A 376 -1.63 4.65 6.17
C VAL A 376 -0.67 4.91 5.02
N HIS A 377 -0.42 3.89 4.20
CA HIS A 377 0.45 3.96 3.02
C HIS A 377 -0.27 3.48 1.77
N ALA A 378 0.39 3.52 0.63
CA ALA A 378 -0.10 2.87 -0.58
C ALA A 378 -0.06 1.35 -0.39
N GLU A 379 -1.07 0.66 -0.89
CA GLU A 379 -1.14 -0.79 -0.81
C GLU A 379 0.02 -1.45 -1.56
N LEU A 380 0.55 -2.56 -1.02
CA LEU A 380 1.70 -3.30 -1.55
C LEU A 380 1.58 -3.59 -3.05
N HIS A 381 0.41 -4.02 -3.49
CA HIS A 381 0.15 -4.30 -4.91
C HIS A 381 0.31 -3.05 -5.79
N ARG A 382 -0.11 -1.86 -5.30
CA ARG A 382 0.06 -0.59 -6.04
C ARG A 382 1.50 -0.12 -6.08
N GLN A 383 2.31 -0.53 -5.10
CA GLN A 383 3.73 -0.20 -5.06
C GLN A 383 4.57 -1.08 -6.00
N LEU A 384 4.20 -2.38 -6.12
CA LEU A 384 5.01 -3.38 -6.80
C LEU A 384 4.45 -3.81 -8.16
N CYS A 385 3.19 -3.49 -8.50
CA CYS A 385 2.54 -3.94 -9.72
C CYS A 385 1.99 -2.76 -10.53
N ALA A 386 2.02 -2.93 -11.85
CA ALA A 386 1.33 -2.06 -12.81
C ALA A 386 0.09 -2.77 -13.38
N PRO A 387 -0.92 -2.04 -13.88
CA PRO A 387 -2.03 -2.64 -14.62
C PRO A 387 -1.52 -3.47 -15.78
N CYS A 388 -2.11 -4.66 -15.97
CA CYS A 388 -1.76 -5.51 -17.10
C CYS A 388 -2.11 -4.82 -18.43
N THR A 389 -1.13 -4.59 -19.29
CA THR A 389 -1.33 -3.93 -20.59
C THR A 389 -2.14 -4.79 -21.57
N TYR A 390 -2.20 -6.11 -21.36
CA TYR A 390 -2.94 -7.02 -22.23
C TYR A 390 -4.46 -6.94 -22.00
N CYS A 391 -4.93 -6.92 -20.75
CA CYS A 391 -6.35 -6.80 -20.41
C CYS A 391 -6.74 -5.43 -19.84
N SER A 392 -5.83 -4.45 -19.86
CA SER A 392 -6.04 -3.13 -19.26
C SER A 392 -6.47 -3.18 -17.78
N GLY A 393 -6.09 -4.24 -17.09
CA GLY A 393 -6.39 -4.45 -15.67
C GLY A 393 -7.73 -5.14 -15.39
N THR A 394 -8.52 -5.51 -16.41
CA THR A 394 -9.85 -6.19 -16.21
C THR A 394 -9.69 -7.65 -15.78
N GLY A 395 -8.57 -8.30 -16.10
CA GLY A 395 -8.36 -9.74 -15.88
C GLY A 395 -8.97 -10.63 -16.95
N GLU A 396 -9.80 -10.07 -17.84
CA GLU A 396 -10.53 -10.78 -18.89
C GLU A 396 -10.32 -10.10 -20.23
N VAL A 397 -10.45 -10.87 -21.30
CA VAL A 397 -10.50 -10.42 -22.70
C VAL A 397 -11.66 -11.09 -23.40
N LEU A 398 -12.11 -10.52 -24.51
CA LEU A 398 -13.18 -11.11 -25.31
C LEU A 398 -12.82 -12.53 -25.74
N SER A 399 -13.79 -13.44 -25.72
CA SER A 399 -13.59 -14.80 -26.21
C SER A 399 -13.25 -14.80 -27.70
N PRO A 400 -12.48 -15.78 -28.19
CA PRO A 400 -12.15 -15.92 -29.60
C PRO A 400 -13.39 -15.96 -30.49
N GLU A 401 -14.48 -16.55 -30.00
CA GLU A 401 -15.77 -16.64 -30.70
C GLU A 401 -16.44 -15.27 -30.86
N GLU A 402 -16.36 -14.43 -29.82
CA GLU A 402 -16.91 -13.07 -29.87
C GLU A 402 -16.08 -12.16 -30.78
N VAL A 403 -14.76 -12.29 -30.76
CA VAL A 403 -13.87 -11.55 -31.68
C VAL A 403 -14.15 -11.96 -33.12
N ALA A 404 -14.28 -13.25 -33.39
CA ALA A 404 -14.64 -13.77 -34.72
C ALA A 404 -16.00 -13.24 -35.18
N ARG A 405 -17.01 -13.20 -34.30
CA ARG A 405 -18.33 -12.64 -34.59
C ARG A 405 -18.26 -11.16 -34.94
N ARG A 406 -17.51 -10.36 -34.17
CA ARG A 406 -17.32 -8.92 -34.42
C ARG A 406 -16.60 -8.68 -35.75
N ALA A 407 -15.57 -9.45 -36.03
CA ALA A 407 -14.85 -9.37 -37.29
C ALA A 407 -15.77 -9.65 -38.49
N LEU A 408 -16.58 -10.73 -38.41
CA LEU A 408 -17.54 -11.06 -39.45
C LEU A 408 -18.60 -9.99 -39.63
N TYR A 409 -19.11 -9.43 -38.54
CA TYR A 409 -20.05 -8.33 -38.58
C TYR A 409 -19.46 -7.07 -39.22
N ALA A 410 -18.20 -6.76 -38.94
CA ALA A 410 -17.51 -5.63 -39.56
C ALA A 410 -17.27 -5.83 -41.06
N VAL A 411 -16.97 -7.07 -41.49
CA VAL A 411 -16.93 -7.43 -42.93
C VAL A 411 -18.28 -7.21 -43.60
N ARG A 412 -19.37 -7.71 -43.03
CA ARG A 412 -20.72 -7.51 -43.56
C ARG A 412 -21.09 -6.05 -43.69
N ARG A 413 -20.71 -5.21 -42.69
CA ARG A 413 -20.95 -3.77 -42.74
C ARG A 413 -20.22 -3.12 -43.94
N LYS A 414 -18.98 -3.51 -44.23
CA LYS A 414 -18.23 -3.05 -45.40
C LYS A 414 -18.90 -3.50 -46.71
N ALA A 415 -19.33 -4.76 -46.80
CA ALA A 415 -19.97 -5.30 -47.99
C ALA A 415 -21.30 -4.58 -48.29
N ILE A 416 -22.14 -4.31 -47.29
CA ILE A 416 -23.39 -3.59 -47.44
C ILE A 416 -23.16 -2.12 -47.84
N SER A 417 -22.08 -1.49 -47.40
CA SER A 417 -21.75 -0.11 -47.80
C SER A 417 -21.20 0.01 -49.25
N GLY A 418 -21.29 -1.03 -50.04
CA GLY A 418 -20.89 -1.04 -51.44
C GLY A 418 -19.45 -1.47 -51.74
N GLN A 419 -18.62 -1.73 -50.72
CA GLN A 419 -17.31 -2.25 -50.86
C GLN A 419 -17.38 -3.79 -51.02
N ARG A 420 -17.76 -4.27 -52.22
CA ARG A 420 -17.86 -5.70 -52.49
C ARG A 420 -16.51 -6.24 -52.94
N GLY A 421 -16.01 -7.30 -52.29
CA GLY A 421 -14.79 -7.98 -52.67
C GLY A 421 -14.43 -9.08 -51.69
N PRO A 422 -13.52 -9.98 -51.99
CA PRO A 422 -12.99 -10.89 -51.02
C PRO A 422 -12.19 -10.13 -49.97
N TYR A 423 -12.41 -10.49 -48.68
CA TYR A 423 -11.75 -9.85 -47.55
C TYR A 423 -10.81 -10.80 -46.85
N LEU A 424 -9.62 -10.32 -46.51
CA LEU A 424 -8.68 -10.96 -45.62
C LEU A 424 -8.87 -10.38 -44.21
N VAL A 425 -9.16 -11.24 -43.22
CA VAL A 425 -9.28 -10.86 -41.83
C VAL A 425 -8.08 -11.44 -41.06
N ARG A 426 -7.24 -10.55 -40.52
CA ARG A 426 -6.07 -10.91 -39.71
C ARG A 426 -6.48 -10.88 -38.23
N LEU A 427 -6.28 -12.00 -37.51
CA LEU A 427 -6.65 -12.15 -36.13
C LEU A 427 -5.58 -12.91 -35.33
N SER A 428 -5.75 -12.96 -34.00
CA SER A 428 -5.00 -13.90 -33.17
C SER A 428 -5.27 -15.36 -33.61
N PRO A 429 -4.36 -16.31 -33.38
CA PRO A 429 -4.56 -17.72 -33.85
C PRO A 429 -5.88 -18.33 -33.36
N ALA A 430 -6.28 -18.11 -32.09
CA ALA A 430 -7.52 -18.62 -31.54
C ALA A 430 -8.76 -18.00 -32.21
N ALA A 431 -8.76 -16.69 -32.43
CA ALA A 431 -9.86 -15.99 -33.08
C ALA A 431 -9.92 -16.35 -34.58
N ALA A 432 -8.79 -16.56 -35.27
CA ALA A 432 -8.78 -17.02 -36.64
C ALA A 432 -9.36 -18.44 -36.78
N GLN A 433 -9.02 -19.33 -35.86
CA GLN A 433 -9.62 -20.67 -35.79
C GLN A 433 -11.13 -20.61 -35.53
N ALA A 434 -11.57 -19.72 -34.63
CA ALA A 434 -13.01 -19.51 -34.37
C ALA A 434 -13.73 -18.94 -35.61
N LEU A 435 -13.10 -17.99 -36.32
CA LEU A 435 -13.64 -17.39 -37.53
C LEU A 435 -13.74 -18.39 -38.67
N SER A 436 -12.73 -19.26 -38.87
CA SER A 436 -12.71 -20.25 -39.99
C SER A 436 -13.84 -21.27 -39.91
N LYS A 437 -14.42 -21.48 -38.73
CA LYS A 437 -15.59 -22.35 -38.48
C LYS A 437 -16.93 -21.67 -38.77
N ARG A 438 -16.94 -20.37 -39.06
CA ARG A 438 -18.18 -19.62 -39.34
C ARG A 438 -18.58 -19.70 -40.81
N VAL A 439 -19.89 -19.55 -41.02
CA VAL A 439 -20.41 -19.48 -42.38
C VAL A 439 -20.09 -18.13 -42.99
N CYS A 440 -19.62 -18.17 -44.24
CA CYS A 440 -19.31 -16.97 -45.02
C CYS A 440 -20.60 -16.13 -45.27
N PRO A 441 -20.54 -14.79 -45.15
CA PRO A 441 -21.64 -13.94 -45.58
C PRO A 441 -21.92 -14.11 -47.09
N PRO A 442 -23.20 -14.08 -47.51
CA PRO A 442 -23.53 -14.25 -48.91
C PRO A 442 -23.02 -13.12 -49.82
N GLU A 443 -22.72 -11.96 -49.20
CA GLU A 443 -22.30 -10.75 -49.93
C GLU A 443 -20.86 -10.75 -50.39
N CYS A 444 -19.96 -11.55 -49.75
CA CYS A 444 -18.54 -11.53 -50.07
C CYS A 444 -17.79 -12.76 -49.53
N ALA A 445 -16.74 -13.16 -50.21
CA ALA A 445 -15.80 -14.20 -49.71
C ALA A 445 -14.92 -13.63 -48.58
N VAL A 446 -14.71 -14.42 -47.53
CA VAL A 446 -13.87 -14.05 -46.37
C VAL A 446 -12.82 -15.09 -46.11
N TYR A 447 -11.60 -14.61 -45.88
CA TYR A 447 -10.42 -15.42 -45.54
C TYR A 447 -9.93 -15.05 -44.14
N ALA A 448 -9.78 -16.01 -43.25
CA ALA A 448 -9.20 -15.85 -41.91
C ALA A 448 -7.70 -16.13 -41.94
N LEU A 449 -6.87 -15.21 -41.46
CA LEU A 449 -5.42 -15.39 -41.34
C LEU A 449 -4.98 -15.24 -39.90
N ALA A 450 -4.36 -16.30 -39.36
CA ALA A 450 -3.80 -16.28 -38.01
C ALA A 450 -2.49 -15.47 -38.00
N VAL A 451 -2.36 -14.52 -37.09
CA VAL A 451 -1.17 -13.70 -36.88
C VAL A 451 -0.64 -13.98 -35.48
N PRO A 452 0.48 -14.72 -35.34
CA PRO A 452 1.10 -14.96 -34.02
C PRO A 452 1.49 -13.64 -33.34
N GLY A 453 1.33 -13.58 -32.01
CA GLY A 453 1.66 -12.39 -31.20
C GLY A 453 0.64 -11.25 -31.28
N ARG A 454 -0.41 -11.36 -32.09
CA ARG A 454 -1.47 -10.37 -32.14
C ARG A 454 -2.32 -10.43 -30.87
N HIS A 455 -2.74 -9.25 -30.36
CA HIS A 455 -3.63 -9.15 -29.22
C HIS A 455 -4.97 -9.89 -29.48
N ALA A 456 -5.50 -10.57 -28.45
CA ALA A 456 -6.67 -11.43 -28.59
C ALA A 456 -7.89 -10.71 -29.18
N GLU A 457 -8.11 -9.45 -28.83
CA GLU A 457 -9.32 -8.68 -29.19
C GLU A 457 -9.20 -7.90 -30.49
N THR A 458 -8.01 -7.83 -31.10
CA THR A 458 -7.79 -7.00 -32.29
C THR A 458 -7.90 -7.80 -33.57
N PHE A 459 -8.48 -7.16 -34.59
CA PHE A 459 -8.50 -7.70 -35.95
C PHE A 459 -8.39 -6.58 -36.98
N ASP A 460 -7.80 -6.90 -38.14
CA ASP A 460 -7.77 -6.03 -39.31
C ASP A 460 -8.55 -6.67 -40.46
N ILE A 461 -9.21 -5.85 -41.25
CA ILE A 461 -9.97 -6.26 -42.43
C ILE A 461 -9.44 -5.50 -43.62
N GLU A 462 -8.84 -6.24 -44.56
CA GLU A 462 -8.27 -5.72 -45.80
C GLU A 462 -8.99 -6.34 -46.98
N PRO A 463 -9.23 -5.61 -48.10
CA PRO A 463 -9.64 -6.24 -49.32
C PRO A 463 -8.47 -7.13 -49.84
N VAL A 464 -8.80 -8.28 -50.40
CA VAL A 464 -7.79 -9.13 -51.04
C VAL A 464 -7.37 -8.46 -52.32
N ASP A 465 -6.06 -8.17 -52.47
CA ASP A 465 -5.46 -7.64 -53.71
C ASP A 465 -5.47 -8.73 -54.76
N PRO A 466 -6.17 -8.55 -55.90
CA PRO A 466 -6.17 -9.52 -57.00
C PRO A 466 -4.76 -9.84 -57.54
N ALA A 467 -3.84 -8.89 -57.47
CA ALA A 467 -2.46 -9.06 -57.96
C ALA A 467 -1.56 -9.81 -56.98
N ALA A 468 -1.74 -9.59 -55.66
CA ALA A 468 -0.97 -10.25 -54.61
C ALA A 468 -1.51 -11.65 -54.24
N GLY A 469 -2.76 -11.94 -54.56
CA GLY A 469 -3.37 -13.22 -54.27
C GLY A 469 -3.68 -13.42 -52.78
N ILE A 470 -4.09 -14.63 -52.41
CA ILE A 470 -4.42 -15.01 -51.05
C ILE A 470 -3.15 -15.38 -50.29
N PRO A 471 -2.82 -14.75 -49.13
CA PRO A 471 -1.65 -15.07 -48.36
C PRO A 471 -1.59 -16.55 -47.93
N LYS A 472 -0.40 -17.15 -47.96
CA LYS A 472 -0.19 -18.53 -47.50
C LYS A 472 -0.66 -18.69 -46.02
N GLY A 473 -1.47 -19.70 -45.77
CA GLY A 473 -2.02 -19.97 -44.44
C GLY A 473 -3.37 -19.29 -44.15
N ALA A 474 -3.90 -18.47 -45.06
CA ALA A 474 -5.26 -17.96 -44.94
C ALA A 474 -6.28 -19.07 -45.25
N VAL A 475 -7.30 -19.22 -44.44
CA VAL A 475 -8.38 -20.21 -44.54
C VAL A 475 -9.63 -19.52 -45.00
N ARG A 476 -10.23 -19.99 -46.13
CA ARG A 476 -11.53 -19.49 -46.59
C ARG A 476 -12.65 -19.97 -45.65
N LEU A 477 -13.60 -19.10 -45.29
CA LEU A 477 -14.78 -19.48 -44.53
C LEU A 477 -15.68 -20.39 -45.38
N VAL A 478 -16.42 -21.26 -44.72
CA VAL A 478 -17.34 -22.20 -45.33
C VAL A 478 -18.53 -21.46 -45.98
N GLU A 479 -18.84 -21.78 -47.23
CA GLU A 479 -20.03 -21.28 -47.90
C GLU A 479 -21.28 -21.99 -47.34
N ARG A 480 -22.40 -21.27 -47.22
CA ARG A 480 -23.67 -21.88 -46.85
C ARG A 480 -24.07 -22.82 -48.01
N MET A 481 -24.08 -24.12 -47.74
CA MET A 481 -24.71 -25.05 -48.71
C MET A 481 -26.21 -24.67 -48.74
N GLU A 482 -26.72 -24.28 -49.93
CA GLU A 482 -28.17 -24.16 -50.16
C GLU A 482 -28.73 -25.58 -50.02
N ALA A 483 -29.69 -25.74 -49.09
CA ALA A 483 -30.45 -26.95 -48.89
C ALA A 483 -31.65 -27.00 -49.82
#